data_4659a8103a55538d627d62149ee1a812
#
_entry.id   4659a8103a55538d627d62149ee1a812
#
_cell.length_a   1.000
_cell.length_b   1.000
_cell.length_c   1.000
_cell.angle_alpha   90.00
_cell.angle_beta   90.00
_cell.angle_gamma   90.00
#
_symmetry.space_group_name_H-M   'P 1'
#
loop_
_entity.id
_entity.type
_entity.pdbx_description
1 polymer ?
#
loop_
_entity_poly.entity_id
_entity_poly.type
_entity_poly.pdbx_seq_one_letter_code
_entity_poly.pdbx_strand_id
1 'polypeptide(L)'
;MKFKYTAVALTALSLTVSSCNDFLDTMPDNRTELDTPEKITKILVTAYPTTNWNMIAEFSSDNTDDNGSKYTDGLTPVLSREIYQWKDTKESGNDCPSVLWSSCYKAIATANHALEAIEKLESENNTVNLSAQRGEALLCRAYGHFVLSYIFCEAWSESNKDEALGIPYATKPETTVAPHYERGTIGETYKNIEKDLEEGLQLIDDNNYTVPKYHFNRKAAYAFAARFYLYYQKYDQAI
;
A
#
# COMPACT_ATOMS: atom_id res chain seq x y z
N MET A 1 60.06 -30.05 -20.68
CA MET A 1 59.68 -29.45 -19.37
C MET A 1 58.56 -28.43 -19.43
N LYS A 2 58.35 -27.70 -20.52
CA LYS A 2 57.31 -26.65 -20.64
C LYS A 2 55.86 -27.19 -20.63
N PHE A 3 55.60 -28.41 -21.10
CA PHE A 3 54.26 -28.99 -21.19
C PHE A 3 53.66 -29.41 -19.85
N LYS A 4 54.48 -29.70 -18.85
CA LYS A 4 54.01 -30.10 -17.50
C LYS A 4 53.50 -28.90 -16.70
N TYR A 5 54.05 -27.73 -16.90
CA TYR A 5 53.61 -26.50 -16.19
C TYR A 5 52.35 -25.89 -16.82
N THR A 6 52.09 -26.07 -18.12
CA THR A 6 50.86 -25.63 -18.76
C THR A 6 49.66 -26.48 -18.34
N ALA A 7 49.83 -27.78 -18.14
CA ALA A 7 48.76 -28.67 -17.64
C ALA A 7 48.39 -28.35 -16.17
N VAL A 8 49.37 -28.07 -15.29
CA VAL A 8 49.11 -27.68 -13.92
C VAL A 8 48.47 -26.30 -13.82
N ALA A 9 48.84 -25.35 -14.69
CA ALA A 9 48.21 -24.01 -14.73
C ALA A 9 46.73 -24.07 -15.23
N LEU A 10 46.41 -24.93 -16.19
CA LEU A 10 45.03 -25.14 -16.64
C LEU A 10 44.14 -25.81 -15.57
N THR A 11 44.71 -26.78 -14.79
CA THR A 11 43.98 -27.46 -13.71
C THR A 11 43.74 -26.53 -12.51
N ALA A 12 44.69 -25.63 -12.21
CA ALA A 12 44.50 -24.62 -11.17
C ALA A 12 43.47 -23.56 -11.52
N LEU A 13 43.35 -23.20 -12.82
CA LEU A 13 42.36 -22.21 -13.29
C LEU A 13 40.93 -22.76 -13.33
N SER A 14 40.77 -24.09 -13.48
CA SER A 14 39.43 -24.73 -13.46
C SER A 14 38.84 -24.93 -12.06
N LEU A 15 39.66 -24.85 -11.02
CA LEU A 15 39.23 -24.97 -9.62
C LEU A 15 38.74 -23.64 -9.01
N THR A 16 38.95 -22.50 -9.69
CA THR A 16 38.54 -21.19 -9.19
C THR A 16 37.16 -20.76 -9.68
N VAL A 17 36.50 -21.50 -10.56
CA VAL A 17 35.16 -21.16 -11.12
C VAL A 17 34.00 -21.89 -10.41
N SER A 18 34.23 -22.74 -9.42
CA SER A 18 33.18 -23.51 -8.76
C SER A 18 32.75 -22.95 -7.39
N SER A 19 33.08 -21.70 -7.05
CA SER A 19 32.84 -21.15 -5.73
C SER A 19 32.01 -19.87 -5.74
N CYS A 20 30.82 -19.88 -6.31
CA CYS A 20 29.92 -18.71 -6.18
C CYS A 20 28.44 -19.02 -6.30
N ASN A 21 27.96 -20.26 -6.13
CA ASN A 21 26.51 -20.46 -6.10
C ASN A 21 25.91 -19.97 -4.79
N ASP A 22 26.52 -20.22 -3.64
CA ASP A 22 25.99 -19.78 -2.34
C ASP A 22 26.00 -18.27 -2.13
N PHE A 23 26.88 -17.53 -2.83
CA PHE A 23 26.94 -16.07 -2.71
C PHE A 23 25.88 -15.36 -3.56
N LEU A 24 25.41 -15.99 -4.64
CA LEU A 24 24.35 -15.47 -5.48
C LEU A 24 22.95 -15.85 -4.95
N ASP A 25 22.86 -16.88 -4.13
CA ASP A 25 21.63 -17.30 -3.44
C ASP A 25 21.36 -16.53 -2.14
N THR A 26 22.34 -15.79 -1.64
CA THR A 26 22.12 -14.84 -0.54
C THR A 26 21.48 -13.59 -1.13
N MET A 27 20.20 -13.36 -0.80
CA MET A 27 19.51 -12.11 -1.16
C MET A 27 20.39 -10.92 -0.71
N PRO A 28 20.76 -9.99 -1.58
CA PRO A 28 21.65 -8.88 -1.24
C PRO A 28 21.02 -7.83 -0.33
N ASP A 29 19.84 -8.13 0.23
CA ASP A 29 19.04 -7.21 1.01
C ASP A 29 18.71 -7.85 2.38
N ASN A 30 18.98 -7.11 3.47
CA ASN A 30 18.61 -7.45 4.84
C ASN A 30 17.07 -7.46 5.07
N ARG A 31 16.27 -7.67 4.04
CA ARG A 31 14.83 -7.81 4.19
C ARG A 31 14.56 -9.13 4.89
N THR A 32 13.91 -9.04 6.02
CA THR A 32 13.43 -10.21 6.75
C THR A 32 12.46 -10.96 5.85
N GLU A 33 12.79 -12.21 5.50
CA GLU A 33 11.84 -13.08 4.80
C GLU A 33 10.56 -13.22 5.63
N LEU A 34 9.40 -13.13 4.97
CA LEU A 34 8.09 -13.31 5.59
C LEU A 34 7.74 -14.80 5.63
N ASP A 35 8.51 -15.57 6.37
CA ASP A 35 8.50 -17.04 6.43
C ASP A 35 7.74 -17.60 7.63
N THR A 36 7.19 -16.73 8.50
CA THR A 36 6.39 -17.14 9.68
C THR A 36 5.16 -16.27 9.87
N PRO A 37 4.08 -16.81 10.48
CA PRO A 37 2.88 -16.06 10.82
C PRO A 37 3.14 -14.80 11.65
N GLU A 38 4.09 -14.88 12.59
CA GLU A 38 4.45 -13.76 13.46
C GLU A 38 5.13 -12.63 12.68
N LYS A 39 5.96 -12.94 11.70
CA LYS A 39 6.60 -11.93 10.85
C LYS A 39 5.58 -11.25 9.95
N ILE A 40 4.60 -12.00 9.42
CA ILE A 40 3.49 -11.43 8.64
C ILE A 40 2.65 -10.50 9.52
N THR A 41 2.25 -10.93 10.71
CA THR A 41 1.51 -10.07 11.66
C THR A 41 2.29 -8.78 11.99
N LYS A 42 3.60 -8.87 12.17
CA LYS A 42 4.44 -7.70 12.47
C LYS A 42 4.55 -6.73 11.30
N ILE A 43 4.69 -7.22 10.06
CA ILE A 43 4.82 -6.31 8.92
C ILE A 43 3.51 -5.58 8.63
N LEU A 44 2.36 -6.19 8.89
CA LEU A 44 1.04 -5.59 8.71
C LEU A 44 0.86 -4.30 9.53
N VAL A 45 1.54 -4.13 10.66
CA VAL A 45 1.55 -2.86 11.41
C VAL A 45 2.07 -1.69 10.57
N THR A 46 2.84 -1.96 9.53
CA THR A 46 3.37 -0.94 8.59
C THR A 46 2.57 -0.82 7.29
N ALA A 47 1.49 -1.59 7.13
CA ALA A 47 0.62 -1.56 5.96
C ALA A 47 -0.44 -0.45 6.01
N TYR A 48 -0.17 0.62 6.75
CA TYR A 48 -1.04 1.78 6.90
C TYR A 48 -0.35 3.03 6.37
N PRO A 49 -1.07 3.95 5.68
CA PRO A 49 -0.52 5.24 5.31
C PRO A 49 -0.07 6.01 6.56
N THR A 50 1.15 6.54 6.51
CA THR A 50 1.74 7.30 7.63
C THR A 50 1.49 8.81 7.52
N THR A 51 1.05 9.28 6.37
CA THR A 51 0.76 10.69 6.08
C THR A 51 -0.73 10.95 6.25
N ASN A 52 -1.05 12.08 6.90
CA ASN A 52 -2.43 12.48 7.12
C ASN A 52 -2.97 13.25 5.91
N TRP A 53 -4.11 12.84 5.39
CA TRP A 53 -4.82 13.49 4.27
C TRP A 53 -5.76 14.63 4.73
N ASN A 54 -6.01 14.78 6.02
CA ASN A 54 -7.01 15.73 6.54
C ASN A 54 -6.68 17.16 6.13
N MET A 55 -5.41 17.56 6.16
CA MET A 55 -5.03 18.91 5.78
C MET A 55 -5.37 19.22 4.32
N ILE A 56 -5.09 18.29 3.41
CA ILE A 56 -5.44 18.44 1.99
C ILE A 56 -6.95 18.57 1.84
N ALA A 57 -7.72 17.68 2.49
CA ALA A 57 -9.17 17.69 2.41
C ALA A 57 -9.79 18.96 3.02
N GLU A 58 -9.32 19.42 4.19
CA GLU A 58 -9.86 20.60 4.87
C GLU A 58 -9.58 21.89 4.08
N PHE A 59 -8.37 22.07 3.57
CA PHE A 59 -8.04 23.25 2.77
C PHE A 59 -8.73 23.27 1.40
N SER A 60 -9.21 22.14 0.93
CA SER A 60 -10.00 22.02 -0.32
C SER A 60 -11.50 22.05 -0.07
N SER A 61 -11.97 22.25 1.16
CA SER A 61 -13.37 22.18 1.56
C SER A 61 -13.98 23.56 1.84
N ASP A 62 -15.31 23.59 1.96
CA ASP A 62 -16.08 24.77 2.36
C ASP A 62 -15.89 25.18 3.83
N ASN A 63 -15.17 24.37 4.61
CA ASN A 63 -14.89 24.65 6.03
C ASN A 63 -13.74 25.63 6.24
N THR A 64 -12.99 25.93 5.20
CA THR A 64 -11.80 26.80 5.25
C THR A 64 -12.06 28.10 4.48
N ASP A 65 -11.66 29.25 5.07
CA ASP A 65 -11.77 30.55 4.45
C ASP A 65 -10.45 31.33 4.56
N ASP A 66 -10.25 32.29 3.65
CA ASP A 66 -9.08 33.17 3.64
C ASP A 66 -9.25 34.35 4.61
N ASN A 67 -8.44 34.40 5.66
CA ASN A 67 -8.41 35.51 6.61
C ASN A 67 -7.75 36.78 6.06
N GLY A 68 -7.35 36.82 4.81
CA GLY A 68 -6.73 37.96 4.15
C GLY A 68 -5.42 38.40 4.82
N SER A 69 -5.29 39.67 5.11
CA SER A 69 -4.08 40.25 5.69
C SER A 69 -3.75 39.79 7.13
N LYS A 70 -4.64 39.03 7.76
CA LYS A 70 -4.42 38.43 9.10
C LYS A 70 -3.78 37.06 9.04
N TYR A 71 -3.55 36.53 7.84
CA TYR A 71 -2.85 35.26 7.65
C TYR A 71 -1.42 35.41 8.20
N THR A 72 -1.07 34.58 9.16
CA THR A 72 0.32 34.48 9.68
C THR A 72 0.93 33.23 9.05
N ASP A 73 2.16 33.36 8.55
CA ASP A 73 2.92 32.26 8.00
C ASP A 73 3.05 31.13 9.05
N GLY A 74 2.29 30.07 8.83
CA GLY A 74 2.43 28.83 9.58
C GLY A 74 3.63 28.01 9.09
N LEU A 75 3.70 26.75 9.50
CA LEU A 75 4.79 25.84 9.12
C LEU A 75 4.82 25.51 7.62
N THR A 76 3.68 25.64 6.91
CA THR A 76 3.54 25.33 5.48
C THR A 76 2.65 26.34 4.74
N PRO A 77 3.00 27.64 4.77
CA PRO A 77 2.11 28.69 4.27
C PRO A 77 1.88 28.61 2.75
N VAL A 78 2.89 28.20 2.00
CA VAL A 78 2.80 28.06 0.53
C VAL A 78 1.89 26.90 0.15
N LEU A 79 2.10 25.73 0.77
CA LEU A 79 1.30 24.52 0.53
C LEU A 79 -0.18 24.76 0.84
N SER A 80 -0.49 25.28 2.01
CA SER A 80 -1.86 25.55 2.45
C SER A 80 -2.60 26.48 1.47
N ARG A 81 -1.93 27.53 1.01
CA ARG A 81 -2.46 28.48 0.04
C ARG A 81 -2.64 27.85 -1.35
N GLU A 82 -1.67 27.04 -1.80
CA GLU A 82 -1.78 26.37 -3.10
C GLU A 82 -2.94 25.38 -3.11
N ILE A 83 -3.12 24.60 -2.05
CA ILE A 83 -4.25 23.66 -1.89
C ILE A 83 -5.58 24.43 -1.85
N TYR A 84 -5.69 25.46 -1.00
CA TYR A 84 -6.91 26.29 -0.90
C TYR A 84 -7.29 26.93 -2.23
N GLN A 85 -6.32 27.35 -3.03
CA GLN A 85 -6.51 27.96 -4.34
C GLN A 85 -6.65 26.94 -5.49
N TRP A 86 -6.65 25.63 -5.20
CA TRP A 86 -6.70 24.55 -6.21
C TRP A 86 -5.59 24.65 -7.25
N LYS A 87 -4.40 25.05 -6.83
CA LYS A 87 -3.19 25.14 -7.65
C LYS A 87 -2.33 23.91 -7.53
N ASP A 88 -1.48 23.71 -8.55
CA ASP A 88 -0.43 22.69 -8.47
C ASP A 88 0.50 22.97 -7.30
N THR A 89 0.66 22.00 -6.42
CA THR A 89 1.53 22.10 -5.26
C THR A 89 2.98 21.83 -5.66
N LYS A 90 3.90 22.70 -5.21
CA LYS A 90 5.35 22.60 -5.50
C LYS A 90 6.16 22.17 -4.29
N GLU A 91 5.55 22.19 -3.12
CA GLU A 91 6.17 21.79 -1.86
C GLU A 91 6.36 20.26 -1.79
N SER A 92 7.43 19.82 -1.13
CA SER A 92 7.79 18.41 -0.94
C SER A 92 7.88 17.99 0.53
N GLY A 93 7.29 18.79 1.43
CA GLY A 93 7.25 18.50 2.87
C GLY A 93 6.25 17.44 3.26
N ASN A 94 6.15 17.18 4.53
CA ASN A 94 5.18 16.25 5.11
C ASN A 94 3.75 16.51 4.73
N ASP A 95 2.78 16.29 4.67
CA ASP A 95 1.41 16.68 4.31
C ASP A 95 1.20 17.11 2.85
N CYS A 96 2.23 17.00 2.00
CA CYS A 96 2.08 17.27 0.57
C CYS A 96 1.36 16.14 -0.16
N PRO A 97 0.60 16.42 -1.23
CA PRO A 97 -0.07 15.39 -2.03
C PRO A 97 0.88 14.29 -2.53
N SER A 98 2.10 14.64 -2.95
CA SER A 98 3.11 13.65 -3.40
C SER A 98 3.56 12.70 -2.30
N VAL A 99 3.67 13.18 -1.05
CA VAL A 99 4.05 12.36 0.10
C VAL A 99 2.89 11.46 0.52
N LEU A 100 1.64 11.97 0.48
CA LEU A 100 0.45 11.15 0.70
C LEU A 100 0.34 10.02 -0.33
N TRP A 101 0.54 10.34 -1.61
CA TRP A 101 0.55 9.35 -2.70
C TRP A 101 1.56 8.23 -2.44
N SER A 102 2.80 8.61 -2.16
CA SER A 102 3.87 7.65 -1.88
C SER A 102 3.62 6.83 -0.62
N SER A 103 3.07 7.44 0.43
CA SER A 103 2.73 6.77 1.69
C SER A 103 1.64 5.72 1.49
N CYS A 104 0.59 6.02 0.71
CA CYS A 104 -0.47 5.07 0.40
C CYS A 104 0.06 3.88 -0.42
N TYR A 105 0.83 4.13 -1.49
CA TYR A 105 1.37 3.02 -2.29
C TYR A 105 2.41 2.19 -1.53
N LYS A 106 3.17 2.79 -0.61
CA LYS A 106 4.05 2.03 0.29
C LYS A 106 3.25 1.09 1.20
N ALA A 107 2.13 1.55 1.76
CA ALA A 107 1.24 0.73 2.57
C ALA A 107 0.62 -0.41 1.73
N ILE A 108 0.15 -0.11 0.52
CA ILE A 108 -0.38 -1.08 -0.44
C ILE A 108 0.67 -2.13 -0.81
N ALA A 109 1.91 -1.72 -1.10
CA ALA A 109 3.00 -2.64 -1.39
C ALA A 109 3.28 -3.58 -0.21
N THR A 110 3.28 -3.06 1.02
CA THR A 110 3.42 -3.88 2.24
C THR A 110 2.28 -4.91 2.36
N ALA A 111 1.04 -4.50 2.12
CA ALA A 111 -0.12 -5.41 2.12
C ALA A 111 0.02 -6.50 1.04
N ASN A 112 0.47 -6.15 -0.16
CA ASN A 112 0.70 -7.10 -1.25
C ASN A 112 1.80 -8.11 -0.92
N HIS A 113 2.92 -7.68 -0.31
CA HIS A 113 3.96 -8.59 0.16
C HIS A 113 3.45 -9.54 1.25
N ALA A 114 2.61 -9.05 2.17
CA ALA A 114 1.98 -9.92 3.16
C ALA A 114 1.06 -10.95 2.51
N LEU A 115 0.23 -10.56 1.55
CA LEU A 115 -0.66 -11.47 0.82
C LEU A 115 0.11 -12.55 0.05
N GLU A 116 1.19 -12.18 -0.66
CA GLU A 116 2.06 -13.13 -1.36
C GLU A 116 2.72 -14.13 -0.40
N ALA A 117 3.23 -13.65 0.75
CA ALA A 117 3.82 -14.52 1.76
C ALA A 117 2.79 -15.46 2.40
N ILE A 118 1.56 -15.00 2.62
CA ILE A 118 0.44 -15.83 3.10
C ILE A 118 0.15 -16.96 2.10
N GLU A 119 0.00 -16.62 0.81
CA GLU A 119 -0.23 -17.62 -0.23
C GLU A 119 0.87 -18.68 -0.28
N LYS A 120 2.13 -18.25 -0.18
CA LYS A 120 3.29 -19.15 -0.15
C LYS A 120 3.22 -20.09 1.05
N LEU A 121 3.08 -19.57 2.26
CA LEU A 121 3.07 -20.37 3.49
C LEU A 121 1.91 -21.35 3.56
N GLU A 122 0.70 -20.93 3.15
CA GLU A 122 -0.47 -21.82 3.11
C GLU A 122 -0.31 -22.92 2.05
N SER A 123 0.37 -22.64 0.92
CA SER A 123 0.65 -23.64 -0.10
C SER A 123 1.71 -24.68 0.32
N GLU A 124 2.69 -24.26 1.11
CA GLU A 124 3.76 -25.11 1.63
C GLU A 124 3.30 -25.93 2.84
N ASN A 125 2.36 -25.43 3.63
CA ASN A 125 1.86 -26.09 4.84
C ASN A 125 0.36 -25.90 5.04
N ASN A 126 -0.42 -26.89 4.67
CA ASN A 126 -1.89 -26.91 4.77
C ASN A 126 -2.44 -26.82 6.22
N THR A 127 -1.59 -26.88 7.25
CA THR A 127 -2.03 -26.75 8.66
C THR A 127 -1.94 -25.32 9.16
N VAL A 128 -1.27 -24.43 8.44
CA VAL A 128 -1.16 -23.01 8.78
C VAL A 128 -2.44 -22.30 8.34
N ASN A 129 -3.07 -21.57 9.26
CA ASN A 129 -4.23 -20.74 8.98
C ASN A 129 -3.85 -19.26 9.20
N LEU A 130 -3.82 -18.49 8.13
CA LEU A 130 -3.49 -17.06 8.11
C LEU A 130 -4.68 -16.19 7.70
N SER A 131 -5.90 -16.69 7.86
CA SER A 131 -7.13 -16.00 7.43
C SER A 131 -7.25 -14.60 8.04
N ALA A 132 -6.93 -14.43 9.33
CA ALA A 132 -7.01 -13.12 9.98
C ALA A 132 -5.97 -12.13 9.41
N GLN A 133 -4.73 -12.57 9.17
CA GLN A 133 -3.69 -11.76 8.55
C GLN A 133 -4.05 -11.41 7.09
N ARG A 134 -4.63 -12.35 6.36
CA ARG A 134 -5.16 -12.12 5.00
C ARG A 134 -6.26 -11.06 5.05
N GLY A 135 -7.19 -11.17 5.98
CA GLY A 135 -8.26 -10.19 6.18
C GLY A 135 -7.72 -8.79 6.43
N GLU A 136 -6.75 -8.64 7.34
CA GLU A 136 -6.10 -7.35 7.61
C GLU A 136 -5.37 -6.81 6.38
N ALA A 137 -4.60 -7.64 5.68
CA ALA A 137 -3.87 -7.22 4.49
C ALA A 137 -4.79 -6.70 3.38
N LEU A 138 -5.93 -7.37 3.14
CA LEU A 138 -6.96 -6.93 2.20
C LEU A 138 -7.59 -5.59 2.62
N LEU A 139 -7.91 -5.43 3.91
CA LEU A 139 -8.44 -4.17 4.44
C LEU A 139 -7.43 -3.02 4.31
N CYS A 140 -6.14 -3.27 4.58
CA CYS A 140 -5.09 -2.28 4.39
C CYS A 140 -4.96 -1.86 2.93
N ARG A 141 -5.00 -2.83 2.00
CA ARG A 141 -4.95 -2.57 0.56
C ARG A 141 -6.16 -1.77 0.09
N ALA A 142 -7.36 -2.16 0.51
CA ALA A 142 -8.60 -1.43 0.22
C ALA A 142 -8.53 0.01 0.76
N TYR A 143 -8.10 0.19 1.99
CA TYR A 143 -8.00 1.51 2.62
C TYR A 143 -6.99 2.41 1.91
N GLY A 144 -5.81 1.92 1.58
CA GLY A 144 -4.80 2.68 0.83
C GLY A 144 -5.33 3.17 -0.51
N HIS A 145 -5.99 2.29 -1.29
CA HIS A 145 -6.60 2.67 -2.56
C HIS A 145 -7.80 3.59 -2.38
N PHE A 146 -8.59 3.42 -1.33
CA PHE A 146 -9.70 4.33 -1.02
C PHE A 146 -9.20 5.75 -0.75
N VAL A 147 -8.17 5.92 0.08
CA VAL A 147 -7.56 7.24 0.36
C VAL A 147 -7.04 7.88 -0.93
N LEU A 148 -6.35 7.12 -1.78
CA LEU A 148 -5.89 7.62 -3.08
C LEU A 148 -7.04 8.05 -3.98
N SER A 149 -8.09 7.23 -4.11
CA SER A 149 -9.25 7.58 -4.96
C SER A 149 -10.01 8.79 -4.44
N TYR A 150 -10.16 8.90 -3.12
CA TYR A 150 -10.85 10.00 -2.46
C TYR A 150 -10.15 11.36 -2.66
N ILE A 151 -8.81 11.38 -2.68
CA ILE A 151 -8.03 12.63 -2.79
C ILE A 151 -7.68 12.97 -4.25
N PHE A 152 -7.43 11.96 -5.11
CA PHE A 152 -6.83 12.18 -6.43
C PHE A 152 -7.75 11.90 -7.61
N CYS A 153 -8.99 11.50 -7.37
CA CYS A 153 -9.97 11.27 -8.42
C CYS A 153 -11.21 12.16 -8.26
N GLU A 154 -11.99 12.23 -9.31
CA GLU A 154 -13.35 12.76 -9.20
C GLU A 154 -14.17 11.90 -8.23
N ALA A 155 -15.15 12.54 -7.57
CA ALA A 155 -16.10 11.80 -6.74
C ALA A 155 -16.85 10.77 -7.59
N TRP A 156 -16.94 9.54 -7.08
CA TRP A 156 -17.68 8.48 -7.77
C TRP A 156 -19.17 8.84 -7.90
N SER A 157 -19.73 8.59 -9.06
CA SER A 157 -21.18 8.65 -9.30
C SER A 157 -21.58 7.62 -10.35
N GLU A 158 -22.84 7.24 -10.37
CA GLU A 158 -23.36 6.35 -11.41
C GLU A 158 -23.19 6.92 -12.83
N SER A 159 -23.17 8.25 -12.97
CA SER A 159 -23.04 8.91 -14.27
C SER A 159 -21.62 8.99 -14.80
N ASN A 160 -20.58 8.94 -13.94
CA ASN A 160 -19.18 9.10 -14.37
C ASN A 160 -18.31 7.84 -14.19
N LYS A 161 -18.85 6.79 -13.59
CA LYS A 161 -18.09 5.59 -13.19
C LYS A 161 -17.29 4.92 -14.31
N ASP A 162 -17.79 5.00 -15.54
CA ASP A 162 -17.19 4.33 -16.70
C ASP A 162 -16.26 5.26 -17.51
N GLU A 163 -16.25 6.57 -17.22
CA GLU A 163 -15.48 7.58 -17.96
C GLU A 163 -14.40 8.26 -17.10
N ALA A 164 -14.73 8.60 -15.84
CA ALA A 164 -13.79 9.26 -14.94
C ALA A 164 -12.61 8.34 -14.60
N LEU A 165 -11.40 8.91 -14.61
CA LEU A 165 -10.19 8.17 -14.32
C LEU A 165 -10.09 7.80 -12.83
N GLY A 166 -9.79 6.54 -12.57
CA GLY A 166 -9.44 6.02 -11.26
C GLY A 166 -7.96 6.20 -10.92
N ILE A 167 -7.45 5.30 -10.12
CA ILE A 167 -6.03 5.17 -9.75
C ILE A 167 -5.51 3.81 -10.21
N PRO A 168 -4.18 3.63 -10.37
CA PRO A 168 -3.59 2.30 -10.53
C PRO A 168 -3.93 1.40 -9.34
N TYR A 169 -4.65 0.29 -9.57
CA TYR A 169 -4.99 -0.66 -8.52
C TYR A 169 -3.95 -1.78 -8.44
N ALA A 170 -2.97 -1.64 -7.53
CA ALA A 170 -1.88 -2.56 -7.37
C ALA A 170 -2.28 -3.77 -6.50
N THR A 171 -2.25 -4.99 -7.06
CA THR A 171 -2.66 -6.22 -6.37
C THR A 171 -1.52 -7.20 -6.10
N LYS A 172 -0.30 -6.89 -6.56
CA LYS A 172 0.88 -7.74 -6.42
C LYS A 172 2.10 -6.90 -6.06
N PRO A 173 3.12 -7.49 -5.42
CA PRO A 173 4.41 -6.84 -5.26
C PRO A 173 5.04 -6.48 -6.61
N GLU A 174 5.74 -5.35 -6.65
CA GLU A 174 6.49 -4.94 -7.84
C GLU A 174 7.80 -5.72 -7.94
N THR A 175 8.04 -6.32 -9.10
CA THR A 175 9.25 -7.10 -9.39
C THR A 175 10.20 -6.38 -10.35
N THR A 176 9.77 -5.24 -10.90
CA THR A 176 10.54 -4.43 -11.85
C THR A 176 10.65 -2.99 -11.38
N VAL A 177 11.73 -2.32 -11.78
CA VAL A 177 11.92 -0.90 -11.47
C VAL A 177 11.01 -0.05 -12.36
N ALA A 178 10.24 0.85 -11.74
CA ALA A 178 9.33 1.78 -12.41
C ALA A 178 8.36 1.10 -13.41
N PRO A 179 7.54 0.13 -12.96
CA PRO A 179 6.55 -0.49 -13.83
C PRO A 179 5.53 0.53 -14.32
N HIS A 180 5.01 0.32 -15.52
CA HIS A 180 3.92 1.14 -16.04
C HIS A 180 2.59 0.60 -15.55
N TYR A 181 1.74 1.48 -15.02
CA TYR A 181 0.39 1.15 -14.55
C TYR A 181 -0.65 1.99 -15.28
N GLU A 182 -1.70 1.34 -15.73
CA GLU A 182 -2.91 2.02 -16.20
C GLU A 182 -3.78 2.45 -15.01
N ARG A 183 -4.44 3.59 -15.12
CA ARG A 183 -5.30 4.10 -14.06
C ARG A 183 -6.62 3.35 -13.96
N GLY A 184 -7.16 2.89 -15.08
CA GLY A 184 -8.52 2.36 -15.15
C GLY A 184 -9.58 3.43 -14.88
N THR A 185 -10.83 3.02 -14.68
CA THR A 185 -11.92 3.90 -14.35
C THR A 185 -12.15 4.01 -12.84
N ILE A 186 -12.85 5.07 -12.42
CA ILE A 186 -13.25 5.21 -11.01
C ILE A 186 -14.20 4.09 -10.59
N GLY A 187 -15.06 3.61 -11.49
CA GLY A 187 -15.94 2.46 -11.25
C GLY A 187 -15.17 1.17 -11.01
N GLU A 188 -14.12 0.87 -11.80
CA GLU A 188 -13.24 -0.27 -11.58
C GLU A 188 -12.50 -0.15 -10.25
N THR A 189 -12.00 1.04 -9.92
CA THR A 189 -11.34 1.31 -8.64
C THR A 189 -12.27 0.98 -7.47
N TYR A 190 -13.49 1.48 -7.46
CA TYR A 190 -14.45 1.24 -6.38
C TYR A 190 -14.87 -0.23 -6.28
N LYS A 191 -15.07 -0.93 -7.41
CA LYS A 191 -15.34 -2.38 -7.42
C LYS A 191 -14.18 -3.20 -6.81
N ASN A 192 -12.95 -2.83 -7.11
CA ASN A 192 -11.78 -3.52 -6.56
C ASN A 192 -11.62 -3.25 -5.05
N ILE A 193 -11.87 -2.01 -4.61
CA ILE A 193 -11.90 -1.67 -3.17
C ILE A 193 -12.98 -2.47 -2.46
N GLU A 194 -14.20 -2.52 -3.01
CA GLU A 194 -15.31 -3.30 -2.45
C GLU A 194 -14.97 -4.77 -2.29
N LYS A 195 -14.38 -5.37 -3.33
CA LYS A 195 -13.97 -6.77 -3.29
C LYS A 195 -12.98 -7.05 -2.15
N ASP A 196 -11.92 -6.26 -2.04
CA ASP A 196 -10.94 -6.43 -0.97
C ASP A 196 -11.53 -6.18 0.41
N LEU A 197 -12.42 -5.18 0.53
CA LEU A 197 -13.12 -4.84 1.74
C LEU A 197 -14.03 -5.96 2.22
N GLU A 198 -14.90 -6.48 1.35
CA GLU A 198 -15.86 -7.53 1.69
C GLU A 198 -15.16 -8.83 2.08
N GLU A 199 -14.14 -9.23 1.32
CA GLU A 199 -13.34 -10.42 1.67
C GLU A 199 -12.61 -10.20 3.00
N GLY A 200 -11.99 -9.04 3.20
CA GLY A 200 -11.30 -8.70 4.43
C GLY A 200 -12.21 -8.71 5.67
N LEU A 201 -13.44 -8.17 5.55
CA LEU A 201 -14.42 -8.18 6.64
C LEU A 201 -14.85 -9.58 7.07
N GLN A 202 -14.89 -10.54 6.16
CA GLN A 202 -15.24 -11.94 6.48
C GLN A 202 -14.12 -12.66 7.23
N LEU A 203 -12.87 -12.27 6.99
CA LEU A 203 -11.67 -12.96 7.47
C LEU A 203 -11.11 -12.35 8.77
N ILE A 204 -11.42 -11.07 9.07
CA ILE A 204 -10.84 -10.35 10.21
C ILE A 204 -11.25 -10.99 11.56
N ASP A 205 -10.25 -11.24 12.42
CA ASP A 205 -10.47 -11.79 13.76
C ASP A 205 -9.58 -11.10 14.80
N ASP A 206 -10.22 -10.37 15.72
CA ASP A 206 -9.57 -9.60 16.79
C ASP A 206 -8.77 -10.47 17.77
N ASN A 207 -9.12 -11.76 17.90
CA ASN A 207 -8.41 -12.69 18.79
C ASN A 207 -7.00 -13.00 18.31
N ASN A 208 -6.69 -12.69 17.06
CA ASN A 208 -5.37 -12.93 16.46
C ASN A 208 -4.33 -11.84 16.81
N TYR A 209 -4.73 -10.77 17.49
CA TYR A 209 -3.86 -9.63 17.79
C TYR A 209 -3.55 -9.50 19.28
N THR A 210 -2.26 -9.40 19.62
CA THR A 210 -1.82 -9.08 20.98
C THR A 210 -2.22 -7.65 21.37
N VAL A 211 -2.13 -6.71 20.43
CA VAL A 211 -2.51 -5.31 20.61
C VAL A 211 -3.41 -4.86 19.44
N PRO A 212 -4.74 -5.08 19.52
CA PRO A 212 -5.66 -4.81 18.42
C PRO A 212 -5.65 -3.36 17.91
N LYS A 213 -5.21 -2.40 18.73
CA LYS A 213 -5.16 -0.97 18.34
C LYS A 213 -4.14 -0.65 17.24
N TYR A 214 -3.20 -1.53 17.00
CA TYR A 214 -2.21 -1.36 15.91
C TYR A 214 -2.63 -2.04 14.60
N HIS A 215 -3.81 -2.65 14.57
CA HIS A 215 -4.30 -3.45 13.47
C HIS A 215 -5.70 -3.00 13.06
N PHE A 216 -6.14 -3.37 11.87
CA PHE A 216 -7.56 -3.33 11.55
C PHE A 216 -8.28 -4.37 12.42
N ASN A 217 -8.78 -3.91 13.56
CA ASN A 217 -9.74 -4.70 14.34
C ASN A 217 -11.14 -4.57 13.73
N ARG A 218 -12.06 -5.45 14.13
CA ARG A 218 -13.42 -5.47 13.58
C ARG A 218 -14.11 -4.10 13.62
N LYS A 219 -13.96 -3.36 14.71
CA LYS A 219 -14.59 -2.02 14.85
C LYS A 219 -14.04 -1.03 13.83
N ALA A 220 -12.73 -0.99 13.66
CA ALA A 220 -12.08 -0.12 12.68
C ALA A 220 -12.44 -0.53 11.23
N ALA A 221 -12.49 -1.83 10.95
CA ALA A 221 -12.85 -2.37 9.65
C ALA A 221 -14.29 -2.01 9.25
N TYR A 222 -15.27 -2.18 10.16
CA TYR A 222 -16.65 -1.78 9.90
C TYR A 222 -16.84 -0.25 9.84
N ALA A 223 -16.08 0.53 10.61
CA ALA A 223 -16.10 1.99 10.50
C ALA A 223 -15.55 2.45 9.13
N PHE A 224 -14.53 1.78 8.62
CA PHE A 224 -14.02 2.01 7.26
C PHE A 224 -15.07 1.61 6.21
N ALA A 225 -15.69 0.45 6.34
CA ALA A 225 -16.73 -0.04 5.44
C ALA A 225 -17.91 0.97 5.35
N ALA A 226 -18.42 1.43 6.49
CA ALA A 226 -19.49 2.42 6.53
C ALA A 226 -19.09 3.70 5.76
N ARG A 227 -17.87 4.22 5.97
CA ARG A 227 -17.36 5.37 5.23
C ARG A 227 -17.25 5.09 3.73
N PHE A 228 -16.66 3.98 3.33
CA PHE A 228 -16.52 3.60 1.93
C PHE A 228 -17.87 3.53 1.22
N TYR A 229 -18.85 2.86 1.84
CA TYR A 229 -20.19 2.73 1.24
C TYR A 229 -20.94 4.06 1.14
N LEU A 230 -20.71 5.02 2.06
CA LEU A 230 -21.23 6.38 1.90
C LEU A 230 -20.67 7.05 0.63
N TYR A 231 -19.36 6.94 0.40
CA TYR A 231 -18.74 7.48 -0.81
C TYR A 231 -19.13 6.73 -2.08
N TYR A 232 -19.41 5.45 -1.99
CA TYR A 232 -19.90 4.61 -3.08
C TYR A 232 -21.39 4.78 -3.33
N GLN A 233 -22.08 5.61 -2.54
CA GLN A 233 -23.53 5.85 -2.58
C GLN A 233 -24.37 4.59 -2.37
N LYS A 234 -23.81 3.56 -1.76
CA LYS A 234 -24.49 2.33 -1.35
C LYS A 234 -24.97 2.46 0.10
N TYR A 235 -25.99 3.29 0.31
CA TYR A 235 -26.42 3.73 1.65
C TYR A 235 -26.94 2.59 2.53
N ASP A 236 -27.57 1.58 1.94
CA ASP A 236 -28.08 0.41 2.69
C ASP A 236 -26.92 -0.44 3.27
N GLN A 237 -25.75 -0.45 2.63
CA GLN A 237 -24.57 -1.13 3.11
C GLN A 237 -23.77 -0.28 4.13
N ALA A 238 -23.99 1.01 4.17
CA ALA A 238 -23.33 1.93 5.09
C ALA A 238 -23.92 1.92 6.52
N ILE A 239 -25.11 1.33 6.70
CA ILE A 239 -25.88 1.24 7.96
C ILE A 239 -25.62 -0.12 8.62
#